data_2c48a8d8c0c5b69665708d58df4e02cf
#
_entry.id   2c48a8d8c0c5b69665708d58df4e02cf
#
_cell.length_a   1.000
_cell.length_b   1.000
_cell.length_c   1.000
_cell.angle_alpha   90.00
_cell.angle_beta   90.00
_cell.angle_gamma   90.00
#
_symmetry.space_group_name_H-M   'P 1'
#
loop_
_entity.id
_entity.type
_entity.pdbx_description
1 polymer ?
#
loop_
_entity_poly.entity_id
_entity_poly.type
_entity_poly.pdbx_seq_one_letter_code
_entity_poly.pdbx_strand_id
1 'polypeptide(L)'
;MQVLCESAVAEMNNEEVCLLRLLNPEVISDPYPLYRALREQDPVHWDPYMHAWVVTSYPEVVTVLMHYSADRAPDLDYLDRLELSFMKPFAAVMKQQMMFMDGRAHARLRGICSAAFTPRKVEEMRNVIAGVADELIDKFIASGRMDMIVDFANPLPAIVTAKLLGVPVEDHQQLHAWVLDIAEVLGNFQHHPDRVAEIVKSLKDMQAYVAARMKEQRNSPTDGLIRDLMMAEVDGARLSDDEVIANAIITLIGGHETTTNLIASGFLTLLNTPGALDQLRSRPEIIGSAVEELLRFEAPVQHTARIAPEETQLGGKTIQKGARVVAGLAAANRDPKRFPDPDRLDLERADNRHLAFGWAAHFCFGAPLARMEGQIAFNRLVNRISNPVLLEKTLQWRSNAGLRGLTSLNISFDPGLPSARA
;
A
#
# COMPACT_ATOMS: atom_id res chain seq x y z
N MET A 1 1.08 -19.59 17.62
CA MET A 1 0.49 -19.22 16.32
C MET A 1 1.44 -19.51 15.16
N GLN A 2 2.73 -19.25 15.28
CA GLN A 2 3.72 -19.49 14.22
C GLN A 2 3.98 -20.98 13.94
N VAL A 3 4.12 -21.82 15.00
CA VAL A 3 4.29 -23.28 14.87
C VAL A 3 3.08 -23.94 14.17
N LEU A 4 1.87 -23.38 14.37
CA LEU A 4 0.66 -23.87 13.71
C LEU A 4 0.62 -23.52 12.21
N CYS A 5 1.24 -22.43 11.80
CA CYS A 5 1.20 -21.99 10.39
C CYS A 5 2.23 -22.72 9.52
N GLU A 6 3.44 -22.94 10.03
CA GLU A 6 4.46 -23.73 9.31
C GLU A 6 4.05 -25.20 9.18
N SER A 7 3.47 -25.78 10.24
CA SER A 7 2.89 -27.13 10.17
C SER A 7 1.67 -27.18 9.24
N ALA A 8 0.80 -26.17 9.27
CA ALA A 8 -0.37 -26.10 8.38
C ALA A 8 0.03 -25.98 6.90
N VAL A 9 1.05 -25.18 6.58
CA VAL A 9 1.56 -25.08 5.19
C VAL A 9 2.24 -26.37 4.74
N ALA A 10 2.94 -27.06 5.66
CA ALA A 10 3.57 -28.36 5.38
C ALA A 10 2.56 -29.49 5.23
N GLU A 11 1.41 -29.41 5.91
CA GLU A 11 0.34 -30.41 5.87
C GLU A 11 -0.70 -30.13 4.77
N MET A 12 -0.69 -28.94 4.17
CA MET A 12 -1.63 -28.58 3.11
C MET A 12 -1.44 -29.45 1.87
N ASN A 13 -2.50 -30.13 1.49
CA ASN A 13 -2.55 -30.78 0.19
C ASN A 13 -2.39 -29.73 -0.90
N ASN A 14 -1.53 -29.95 -1.90
CA ASN A 14 -1.30 -29.02 -3.01
C ASN A 14 -2.59 -28.67 -3.82
N GLU A 15 -3.67 -29.39 -3.58
CA GLU A 15 -4.98 -29.20 -4.22
C GLU A 15 -5.91 -28.28 -3.40
N GLU A 16 -5.59 -27.96 -2.13
CA GLU A 16 -6.47 -27.17 -1.29
C GLU A 16 -6.38 -25.69 -1.63
N VAL A 17 -7.51 -25.09 -2.02
CA VAL A 17 -7.58 -23.68 -2.45
C VAL A 17 -7.84 -22.81 -1.23
N CYS A 18 -6.78 -22.22 -0.66
CA CYS A 18 -6.86 -21.30 0.48
C CYS A 18 -5.87 -20.14 0.34
N LEU A 19 -6.12 -19.05 1.07
CA LEU A 19 -5.32 -17.82 0.95
C LEU A 19 -3.90 -17.98 1.53
N LEU A 20 -3.68 -18.92 2.46
CA LEU A 20 -2.33 -19.20 3.00
C LEU A 20 -1.33 -19.68 1.94
N ARG A 21 -1.80 -20.16 0.79
CA ARG A 21 -0.91 -20.51 -0.33
C ARG A 21 -0.09 -19.31 -0.84
N LEU A 22 -0.49 -18.09 -0.53
CA LEU A 22 0.34 -16.88 -0.77
C LEU A 22 1.67 -16.88 -0.03
N LEU A 23 1.86 -17.77 0.95
CA LEU A 23 3.16 -17.95 1.62
C LEU A 23 4.15 -18.75 0.78
N ASN A 24 3.67 -19.46 -0.27
CA ASN A 24 4.53 -20.13 -1.23
C ASN A 24 5.12 -19.10 -2.20
N PRO A 25 6.47 -19.03 -2.35
CA PRO A 25 7.13 -18.10 -3.28
C PRO A 25 6.66 -18.20 -4.74
N GLU A 26 6.29 -19.38 -5.21
CA GLU A 26 5.76 -19.57 -6.57
C GLU A 26 4.37 -18.93 -6.71
N VAL A 27 3.52 -19.08 -5.69
CA VAL A 27 2.17 -18.51 -5.69
C VAL A 27 2.21 -16.99 -5.51
N ILE A 28 3.05 -16.47 -4.61
CA ILE A 28 3.18 -15.02 -4.41
C ILE A 28 3.75 -14.33 -5.66
N SER A 29 4.52 -15.05 -6.49
CA SER A 29 5.05 -14.50 -7.74
C SER A 29 3.94 -14.21 -8.77
N ASP A 30 2.88 -15.01 -8.80
CA ASP A 30 1.66 -14.79 -9.57
C ASP A 30 0.43 -15.28 -8.78
N PRO A 31 -0.21 -14.42 -7.97
CA PRO A 31 -1.33 -14.81 -7.11
C PRO A 31 -2.67 -14.90 -7.85
N TYR A 32 -2.76 -14.40 -9.06
CA TYR A 32 -4.04 -14.27 -9.78
C TYR A 32 -4.72 -15.59 -10.14
N PRO A 33 -3.99 -16.67 -10.49
CA PRO A 33 -4.61 -18.00 -10.64
C PRO A 33 -5.26 -18.50 -9.35
N LEU A 34 -4.60 -18.29 -8.17
CA LEU A 34 -5.19 -18.63 -6.89
C LEU A 34 -6.46 -17.80 -6.62
N TYR A 35 -6.42 -16.49 -6.82
CA TYR A 35 -7.59 -15.63 -6.64
C TYR A 35 -8.76 -16.00 -7.55
N ARG A 36 -8.48 -16.42 -8.78
CA ARG A 36 -9.48 -16.91 -9.70
C ARG A 36 -10.10 -18.21 -9.17
N ALA A 37 -9.28 -19.18 -8.77
CA ALA A 37 -9.75 -20.45 -8.23
C ALA A 37 -10.62 -20.26 -6.98
N LEU A 38 -10.19 -19.39 -6.02
CA LEU A 38 -10.99 -19.03 -4.85
C LEU A 38 -12.35 -18.45 -5.24
N ARG A 39 -12.39 -17.52 -6.18
CA ARG A 39 -13.63 -16.87 -6.63
C ARG A 39 -14.57 -17.81 -7.36
N GLU A 40 -14.04 -18.73 -8.17
CA GLU A 40 -14.83 -19.69 -8.95
C GLU A 40 -15.38 -20.81 -8.05
N GLN A 41 -14.62 -21.25 -7.06
CA GLN A 41 -15.04 -22.30 -6.15
C GLN A 41 -16.08 -21.80 -5.16
N ASP A 42 -15.78 -20.73 -4.41
CA ASP A 42 -16.69 -20.10 -3.45
C ASP A 42 -16.23 -18.65 -3.17
N PRO A 43 -16.86 -17.63 -3.76
CA PRO A 43 -16.42 -16.24 -3.65
C PRO A 43 -16.47 -15.67 -2.22
N VAL A 44 -17.19 -16.30 -1.31
CA VAL A 44 -17.27 -15.99 0.13
C VAL A 44 -17.10 -17.28 0.92
N HIS A 45 -15.86 -17.68 1.17
CA HIS A 45 -15.57 -18.95 1.82
C HIS A 45 -14.93 -18.78 3.18
N TRP A 46 -15.11 -19.77 4.06
CA TRP A 46 -14.44 -19.85 5.33
C TRP A 46 -13.04 -20.48 5.12
N ASP A 47 -12.00 -19.74 5.50
CA ASP A 47 -10.64 -20.26 5.50
C ASP A 47 -10.31 -20.76 6.91
N PRO A 48 -10.22 -22.10 7.09
CA PRO A 48 -10.02 -22.70 8.42
C PRO A 48 -8.63 -22.43 8.99
N TYR A 49 -7.64 -22.14 8.15
CA TYR A 49 -6.27 -21.86 8.58
C TYR A 49 -6.11 -20.43 9.08
N MET A 50 -6.81 -19.49 8.45
CA MET A 50 -6.81 -18.09 8.86
C MET A 50 -7.85 -17.79 9.95
N HIS A 51 -8.77 -18.70 10.21
CA HIS A 51 -9.96 -18.45 11.03
C HIS A 51 -10.68 -17.15 10.61
N ALA A 52 -10.90 -17.02 9.31
CA ALA A 52 -11.50 -15.84 8.70
C ALA A 52 -12.33 -16.20 7.47
N TRP A 53 -13.31 -15.38 7.15
CA TRP A 53 -13.97 -15.40 5.86
C TRP A 53 -13.10 -14.71 4.83
N VAL A 54 -12.92 -15.30 3.66
CA VAL A 54 -12.21 -14.73 2.52
C VAL A 54 -13.19 -14.38 1.43
N VAL A 55 -13.16 -13.14 0.96
CA VAL A 55 -14.12 -12.60 -0.02
C VAL A 55 -13.35 -12.14 -1.25
N THR A 56 -13.70 -12.65 -2.42
CA THR A 56 -12.92 -12.48 -3.66
C THR A 56 -13.72 -11.89 -4.84
N SER A 57 -15.05 -11.87 -4.78
CA SER A 57 -15.91 -11.26 -5.81
C SER A 57 -16.09 -9.75 -5.55
N TYR A 58 -16.20 -8.98 -6.61
CA TYR A 58 -16.26 -7.51 -6.54
C TYR A 58 -17.43 -6.98 -5.69
N PRO A 59 -18.72 -7.40 -5.91
CA PRO A 59 -19.83 -6.83 -5.16
C PRO A 59 -19.78 -7.14 -3.66
N GLU A 60 -19.33 -8.35 -3.29
CA GLU A 60 -19.21 -8.76 -1.90
C GLU A 60 -18.04 -8.03 -1.21
N VAL A 61 -16.90 -7.82 -1.89
CA VAL A 61 -15.79 -7.00 -1.38
C VAL A 61 -16.24 -5.57 -1.16
N VAL A 62 -16.98 -4.96 -2.09
CA VAL A 62 -17.58 -3.62 -1.90
C VAL A 62 -18.50 -3.60 -0.69
N THR A 63 -19.36 -4.61 -0.51
CA THR A 63 -20.25 -4.73 0.65
C THR A 63 -19.48 -4.76 1.96
N VAL A 64 -18.41 -5.57 2.03
CA VAL A 64 -17.53 -5.64 3.21
C VAL A 64 -16.87 -4.28 3.50
N LEU A 65 -16.35 -3.61 2.48
CA LEU A 65 -15.70 -2.31 2.64
C LEU A 65 -16.66 -1.19 3.07
N MET A 66 -17.94 -1.30 2.72
CA MET A 66 -18.98 -0.32 3.08
C MET A 66 -19.54 -0.53 4.48
N HIS A 67 -19.73 -1.78 4.90
CA HIS A 67 -20.58 -2.09 6.04
C HIS A 67 -19.86 -2.79 7.19
N TYR A 68 -18.66 -3.32 6.99
CA TYR A 68 -17.95 -4.04 8.04
C TYR A 68 -16.93 -3.11 8.72
N SER A 69 -16.72 -3.37 10.02
CA SER A 69 -15.90 -2.54 10.89
C SER A 69 -14.42 -2.58 10.49
N ALA A 70 -13.78 -1.43 10.43
CA ALA A 70 -12.35 -1.27 10.33
C ALA A 70 -11.65 -1.32 11.70
N ASP A 71 -12.38 -1.25 12.81
CA ASP A 71 -11.85 -1.37 14.17
C ASP A 71 -11.42 -2.82 14.45
N ARG A 72 -10.16 -3.09 14.10
CA ARG A 72 -9.51 -4.39 14.22
C ARG A 72 -8.18 -4.30 14.99
N ALA A 73 -7.92 -3.16 15.64
CA ALA A 73 -6.77 -3.03 16.51
C ALA A 73 -6.91 -4.01 17.70
N PRO A 74 -5.88 -4.79 18.02
CA PRO A 74 -5.97 -5.75 19.12
C PRO A 74 -6.32 -5.08 20.44
N ASP A 75 -7.18 -5.74 21.21
CA ASP A 75 -7.43 -5.32 22.60
C ASP A 75 -6.20 -5.62 23.47
N LEU A 76 -5.83 -4.65 24.34
CA LEU A 76 -4.60 -4.75 25.14
C LEU A 76 -4.66 -5.88 26.18
N ASP A 77 -5.84 -6.09 26.78
CA ASP A 77 -6.04 -7.17 27.76
C ASP A 77 -6.10 -8.55 27.06
N TYR A 78 -6.60 -8.56 25.82
CA TYR A 78 -6.58 -9.78 25.00
C TYR A 78 -5.14 -10.18 24.64
N LEU A 79 -4.26 -9.21 24.35
CA LEU A 79 -2.84 -9.47 24.10
C LEU A 79 -2.15 -10.09 25.33
N ASP A 80 -2.50 -9.65 26.55
CA ASP A 80 -1.96 -10.26 27.78
C ASP A 80 -2.37 -11.72 27.93
N ARG A 81 -3.65 -12.01 27.69
CA ARG A 81 -4.18 -13.39 27.77
C ARG A 81 -3.53 -14.34 26.77
N LEU A 82 -3.03 -13.80 25.66
CA LEU A 82 -2.31 -14.56 24.62
C LEU A 82 -0.79 -14.56 24.80
N GLU A 83 -0.28 -14.00 25.90
CA GLU A 83 1.16 -13.82 26.15
C GLU A 83 1.87 -12.99 25.07
N LEU A 84 1.11 -12.09 24.40
CA LEU A 84 1.57 -11.20 23.35
C LEU A 84 1.73 -9.75 23.83
N SER A 85 2.04 -9.55 25.12
CA SER A 85 2.18 -8.21 25.75
C SER A 85 3.21 -7.33 25.05
N PHE A 86 4.20 -7.89 24.39
CA PHE A 86 5.20 -7.18 23.60
C PHE A 86 4.59 -6.42 22.38
N MET A 87 3.40 -6.82 21.90
CA MET A 87 2.66 -6.16 20.82
C MET A 87 1.83 -4.95 21.30
N LYS A 88 1.70 -4.72 22.60
CA LYS A 88 0.90 -3.59 23.14
C LYS A 88 1.31 -2.22 22.61
N PRO A 89 2.61 -1.88 22.45
CA PRO A 89 2.99 -0.60 21.85
C PRO A 89 2.43 -0.42 20.45
N PHE A 90 2.44 -1.49 19.65
CA PHE A 90 1.89 -1.48 18.30
C PHE A 90 0.36 -1.29 18.30
N ALA A 91 -0.34 -2.07 19.13
CA ALA A 91 -1.79 -1.96 19.27
C ALA A 91 -2.24 -0.58 19.77
N ALA A 92 -1.48 0.04 20.68
CA ALA A 92 -1.76 1.38 21.20
C ALA A 92 -1.67 2.44 20.08
N VAL A 93 -0.66 2.37 19.22
CA VAL A 93 -0.54 3.27 18.06
C VAL A 93 -1.67 3.03 17.06
N MET A 94 -1.99 1.77 16.75
CA MET A 94 -3.10 1.44 15.86
C MET A 94 -4.42 2.07 16.32
N LYS A 95 -4.72 2.01 17.63
CA LYS A 95 -5.94 2.60 18.20
C LYS A 95 -6.04 4.13 18.05
N GLN A 96 -4.95 4.83 17.73
CA GLN A 96 -4.91 6.27 17.46
C GLN A 96 -4.94 6.61 15.96
N GLN A 97 -4.90 5.61 15.08
CA GLN A 97 -4.89 5.80 13.63
C GLN A 97 -6.30 5.76 13.05
N MET A 98 -6.62 6.71 12.16
CA MET A 98 -7.93 6.74 11.48
C MET A 98 -8.24 5.45 10.70
N MET A 99 -7.22 4.67 10.30
CA MET A 99 -7.38 3.43 9.56
C MET A 99 -7.99 2.29 10.38
N PHE A 100 -7.97 2.39 11.73
CA PHE A 100 -8.44 1.38 12.66
C PHE A 100 -9.60 1.88 13.55
N MET A 101 -10.37 2.81 13.04
CA MET A 101 -11.51 3.41 13.74
C MET A 101 -12.74 3.41 12.84
N ASP A 102 -13.90 3.53 13.45
CA ASP A 102 -15.18 3.66 12.76
C ASP A 102 -16.04 4.83 13.29
N GLY A 103 -17.15 5.08 12.61
CA GLY A 103 -18.19 5.99 13.05
C GLY A 103 -17.69 7.42 13.33
N ARG A 104 -18.10 7.97 14.46
CA ARG A 104 -17.80 9.37 14.83
C ARG A 104 -16.32 9.61 15.08
N ALA A 105 -15.59 8.64 15.67
CA ALA A 105 -14.16 8.76 15.94
C ALA A 105 -13.38 8.85 14.63
N HIS A 106 -13.65 7.95 13.68
CA HIS A 106 -13.09 8.00 12.34
C HIS A 106 -13.40 9.31 11.63
N ALA A 107 -14.70 9.72 11.61
CA ALA A 107 -15.12 10.93 10.91
C ALA A 107 -14.42 12.19 11.45
N ARG A 108 -14.23 12.28 12.78
CA ARG A 108 -13.48 13.38 13.41
C ARG A 108 -12.03 13.41 12.95
N LEU A 109 -11.29 12.31 13.13
CA LEU A 109 -9.89 12.26 12.74
C LEU A 109 -9.71 12.51 11.24
N ARG A 110 -10.51 11.82 10.42
CA ARG A 110 -10.49 11.96 8.96
C ARG A 110 -10.76 13.39 8.52
N GLY A 111 -11.74 14.06 9.15
CA GLY A 111 -12.06 15.46 8.87
C GLY A 111 -10.89 16.38 9.14
N ILE A 112 -10.25 16.26 10.30
CA ILE A 112 -9.09 17.07 10.69
C ILE A 112 -7.89 16.78 9.78
N CYS A 113 -7.57 15.51 9.54
CA CYS A 113 -6.49 15.14 8.60
C CYS A 113 -6.75 15.67 7.19
N SER A 114 -8.02 15.66 6.72
CA SER A 114 -8.37 16.19 5.40
C SER A 114 -8.24 17.70 5.31
N ALA A 115 -8.45 18.43 6.41
CA ALA A 115 -8.18 19.86 6.47
C ALA A 115 -6.67 20.19 6.41
N ALA A 116 -5.82 19.28 6.91
CA ALA A 116 -4.37 19.40 6.80
C ALA A 116 -3.83 18.98 5.41
N PHE A 117 -4.46 17.99 4.76
CA PHE A 117 -4.03 17.42 3.48
C PHE A 117 -5.01 17.78 2.34
N THR A 118 -4.96 19.02 1.91
CA THR A 118 -5.89 19.55 0.90
C THR A 118 -5.48 19.24 -0.54
N PRO A 119 -6.41 19.25 -1.52
CA PRO A 119 -6.08 19.13 -2.93
C PRO A 119 -5.04 20.15 -3.42
N ARG A 120 -5.05 21.37 -2.87
CA ARG A 120 -4.07 22.39 -3.16
C ARG A 120 -2.66 21.97 -2.75
N LYS A 121 -2.49 21.42 -1.54
CA LYS A 121 -1.19 20.92 -1.07
C LYS A 121 -0.68 19.75 -1.90
N VAL A 122 -1.58 18.88 -2.34
CA VAL A 122 -1.23 17.80 -3.26
C VAL A 122 -0.73 18.39 -4.58
N GLU A 123 -1.40 19.41 -5.14
CA GLU A 123 -0.98 20.03 -6.40
C GLU A 123 0.37 20.77 -6.27
N GLU A 124 0.66 21.38 -5.12
CA GLU A 124 1.95 22.01 -4.83
C GLU A 124 3.11 21.00 -4.86
N MET A 125 2.83 19.70 -4.61
CA MET A 125 3.84 18.63 -4.71
C MET A 125 4.21 18.25 -6.15
N ARG A 126 3.44 18.63 -7.16
CA ARG A 126 3.66 18.25 -8.57
C ARG A 126 5.08 18.55 -9.05
N ASN A 127 5.54 19.78 -8.86
CA ASN A 127 6.89 20.19 -9.28
C ASN A 127 7.99 19.52 -8.44
N VAL A 128 7.70 19.28 -7.16
CA VAL A 128 8.60 18.56 -6.26
C VAL A 128 8.80 17.12 -6.74
N ILE A 129 7.70 16.41 -7.05
CA ILE A 129 7.74 15.03 -7.55
C ILE A 129 8.49 14.97 -8.89
N ALA A 130 8.17 15.90 -9.83
CA ALA A 130 8.84 15.95 -11.12
C ALA A 130 10.33 16.18 -10.99
N GLY A 131 10.76 17.13 -10.15
CA GLY A 131 12.17 17.42 -9.90
C GLY A 131 12.91 16.21 -9.28
N VAL A 132 12.31 15.57 -8.27
CA VAL A 132 12.90 14.37 -7.66
C VAL A 132 12.99 13.22 -8.68
N ALA A 133 11.97 13.00 -9.50
CA ALA A 133 12.00 11.97 -10.53
C ALA A 133 13.12 12.22 -11.56
N ASP A 134 13.27 13.45 -12.02
CA ASP A 134 14.33 13.84 -12.96
C ASP A 134 15.72 13.67 -12.32
N GLU A 135 15.93 14.12 -11.08
CA GLU A 135 17.19 13.96 -10.34
C GLU A 135 17.58 12.48 -10.15
N LEU A 136 16.60 11.61 -9.87
CA LEU A 136 16.85 10.18 -9.72
C LEU A 136 17.23 9.54 -11.05
N ILE A 137 16.52 9.85 -12.13
CA ILE A 137 16.83 9.34 -13.47
C ILE A 137 18.22 9.80 -13.92
N ASP A 138 18.60 11.05 -13.67
CA ASP A 138 19.90 11.60 -14.03
C ASP A 138 21.08 10.83 -13.41
N LYS A 139 20.89 10.15 -12.27
CA LYS A 139 21.95 9.38 -11.61
C LYS A 139 22.33 8.11 -12.39
N PHE A 140 21.39 7.49 -13.10
CA PHE A 140 21.62 6.21 -13.77
C PHE A 140 21.49 6.26 -15.29
N ILE A 141 20.92 7.30 -15.88
CA ILE A 141 20.59 7.36 -17.30
C ILE A 141 21.81 7.16 -18.21
N ALA A 142 22.97 7.65 -17.82
CA ALA A 142 24.21 7.52 -18.57
C ALA A 142 24.80 6.11 -18.50
N SER A 143 24.48 5.33 -17.47
CA SER A 143 24.97 3.95 -17.31
C SER A 143 24.26 2.94 -18.21
N GLY A 144 23.05 3.25 -18.69
CA GLY A 144 22.20 2.34 -19.45
C GLY A 144 21.67 1.16 -18.60
N ARG A 145 21.74 1.25 -17.28
CA ARG A 145 21.29 0.21 -16.33
C ARG A 145 20.74 0.84 -15.07
N MET A 146 19.76 0.17 -14.47
CA MET A 146 19.21 0.50 -13.14
C MET A 146 18.67 -0.74 -12.44
N ASP A 147 18.66 -0.73 -11.13
CA ASP A 147 17.65 -1.46 -10.34
C ASP A 147 16.49 -0.52 -10.09
N MET A 148 15.36 -0.77 -10.73
CA MET A 148 14.16 0.05 -10.61
C MET A 148 13.74 0.29 -9.15
N ILE A 149 13.95 -0.71 -8.28
CA ILE A 149 13.58 -0.60 -6.86
C ILE A 149 14.51 0.38 -6.14
N VAL A 150 15.81 0.14 -6.22
CA VAL A 150 16.82 0.87 -5.44
C VAL A 150 17.07 2.26 -6.00
N ASP A 151 17.10 2.39 -7.32
CA ASP A 151 17.52 3.62 -7.97
C ASP A 151 16.37 4.62 -8.19
N PHE A 152 15.10 4.13 -8.20
CA PHE A 152 13.96 5.00 -8.55
C PHE A 152 12.72 4.77 -7.68
N ALA A 153 12.14 3.55 -7.68
CA ALA A 153 10.81 3.33 -7.12
C ALA A 153 10.75 3.48 -5.59
N ASN A 154 11.81 3.14 -4.86
CA ASN A 154 11.91 3.38 -3.42
C ASN A 154 12.24 4.84 -3.08
N PRO A 155 13.31 5.45 -3.65
CA PRO A 155 13.70 6.80 -3.24
C PRO A 155 12.69 7.87 -3.63
N LEU A 156 11.94 7.72 -4.72
CA LEU A 156 10.97 8.73 -5.15
C LEU A 156 9.90 8.99 -4.08
N PRO A 157 9.06 8.02 -3.68
CA PRO A 157 8.03 8.26 -2.67
C PRO A 157 8.62 8.54 -1.28
N ALA A 158 9.80 8.02 -0.94
CA ALA A 158 10.48 8.32 0.32
C ALA A 158 10.83 9.80 0.45
N ILE A 159 11.45 10.36 -0.58
CA ILE A 159 11.81 11.78 -0.64
C ILE A 159 10.56 12.67 -0.68
N VAL A 160 9.58 12.30 -1.50
CA VAL A 160 8.30 13.02 -1.62
C VAL A 160 7.57 13.07 -0.28
N THR A 161 7.47 11.94 0.40
CA THR A 161 6.80 11.85 1.71
C THR A 161 7.56 12.62 2.79
N ALA A 162 8.90 12.59 2.80
CA ALA A 162 9.72 13.41 3.71
C ALA A 162 9.45 14.91 3.50
N LYS A 163 9.46 15.37 2.26
CA LYS A 163 9.14 16.77 1.90
C LYS A 163 7.72 17.14 2.29
N LEU A 164 6.74 16.26 2.01
CA LEU A 164 5.34 16.46 2.41
C LEU A 164 5.18 16.62 3.91
N LEU A 165 5.86 15.80 4.70
CA LEU A 165 5.80 15.87 6.17
C LEU A 165 6.52 17.08 6.75
N GLY A 166 7.41 17.71 5.98
CA GLY A 166 8.26 18.81 6.45
C GLY A 166 9.40 18.32 7.35
N VAL A 167 9.96 17.15 7.03
CA VAL A 167 11.13 16.58 7.70
C VAL A 167 12.37 16.63 6.77
N PRO A 168 13.60 16.61 7.32
CA PRO A 168 14.81 16.60 6.51
C PRO A 168 14.83 15.46 5.50
N VAL A 169 15.16 15.79 4.25
CA VAL A 169 15.20 14.81 3.16
C VAL A 169 16.30 13.77 3.41
N GLU A 170 17.36 14.15 4.07
CA GLU A 170 18.49 13.30 4.45
C GLU A 170 18.05 12.10 5.33
N ASP A 171 16.95 12.25 6.06
CA ASP A 171 16.41 11.21 6.93
C ASP A 171 15.60 10.14 6.14
N HIS A 172 15.39 10.31 4.82
CA HIS A 172 14.53 9.43 4.02
C HIS A 172 14.94 7.95 4.09
N GLN A 173 16.24 7.64 4.16
CA GLN A 173 16.72 6.25 4.25
C GLN A 173 16.35 5.61 5.60
N GLN A 174 16.49 6.37 6.70
CA GLN A 174 16.10 5.89 8.03
C GLN A 174 14.58 5.72 8.14
N LEU A 175 13.83 6.68 7.60
CA LEU A 175 12.36 6.59 7.55
C LEU A 175 11.93 5.38 6.73
N HIS A 176 12.60 5.11 5.60
CA HIS A 176 12.36 3.92 4.77
C HIS A 176 12.58 2.62 5.54
N ALA A 177 13.70 2.50 6.26
CA ALA A 177 13.99 1.31 7.05
C ALA A 177 12.89 1.02 8.08
N TRP A 178 12.44 2.03 8.83
CA TRP A 178 11.34 1.89 9.79
C TRP A 178 10.00 1.55 9.12
N VAL A 179 9.72 2.17 7.95
CA VAL A 179 8.50 1.86 7.18
C VAL A 179 8.48 0.41 6.76
N LEU A 180 9.59 -0.16 6.28
CA LEU A 180 9.67 -1.57 5.89
C LEU A 180 9.40 -2.51 7.05
N ASP A 181 10.02 -2.25 8.22
CA ASP A 181 9.81 -3.05 9.41
C ASP A 181 8.34 -3.03 9.85
N ILE A 182 7.71 -1.86 9.90
CA ILE A 182 6.33 -1.72 10.35
C ILE A 182 5.34 -2.27 9.30
N ALA A 183 5.63 -2.08 8.01
CA ALA A 183 4.80 -2.60 6.92
C ALA A 183 4.78 -4.14 6.88
N GLU A 184 5.79 -4.82 7.44
CA GLU A 184 5.81 -6.27 7.58
C GLU A 184 4.63 -6.79 8.43
N VAL A 185 4.17 -6.01 9.42
CA VAL A 185 3.00 -6.35 10.24
C VAL A 185 1.69 -6.08 9.51
N LEU A 186 1.70 -5.11 8.57
CA LEU A 186 0.51 -4.68 7.86
C LEU A 186 0.30 -5.51 6.58
N GLY A 187 -0.31 -6.66 6.67
CA GLY A 187 -0.65 -7.45 5.50
C GLY A 187 -0.07 -8.85 5.47
N ASN A 188 0.81 -9.19 6.41
CA ASN A 188 1.26 -10.55 6.57
C ASN A 188 0.33 -11.36 7.47
N PHE A 189 0.15 -12.62 7.11
CA PHE A 189 -0.56 -13.61 7.93
C PHE A 189 0.36 -14.25 8.96
N GLN A 190 1.67 -14.09 8.80
CA GLN A 190 2.70 -14.65 9.68
C GLN A 190 3.69 -13.57 10.11
N HIS A 191 4.15 -13.68 11.36
CA HIS A 191 5.23 -12.85 11.90
C HIS A 191 6.30 -13.75 12.47
N HIS A 192 7.55 -13.52 12.06
CA HIS A 192 8.67 -14.22 12.68
C HIS A 192 8.88 -13.67 14.09
N PRO A 193 8.90 -14.49 15.17
CA PRO A 193 9.04 -13.99 16.55
C PRO A 193 10.26 -13.09 16.74
N ASP A 194 11.39 -13.43 16.13
CA ASP A 194 12.63 -12.68 16.26
C ASP A 194 12.52 -11.30 15.64
N ARG A 195 11.72 -11.13 14.56
CA ARG A 195 11.47 -9.86 13.89
C ARG A 195 10.60 -8.91 14.70
N VAL A 196 9.71 -9.43 15.55
CA VAL A 196 8.76 -8.59 16.29
C VAL A 196 9.46 -7.59 17.20
N ALA A 197 10.56 -7.99 17.87
CA ALA A 197 11.33 -7.09 18.73
C ALA A 197 11.92 -5.91 17.93
N GLU A 198 12.42 -6.18 16.73
CA GLU A 198 12.96 -5.15 15.81
C GLU A 198 11.84 -4.23 15.31
N ILE A 199 10.70 -4.79 14.91
CA ILE A 199 9.54 -4.01 14.45
C ILE A 199 9.01 -3.09 15.55
N VAL A 200 8.88 -3.58 16.79
CA VAL A 200 8.47 -2.76 17.94
C VAL A 200 9.50 -1.67 18.24
N LYS A 201 10.79 -1.97 18.09
CA LYS A 201 11.85 -0.96 18.23
C LYS A 201 11.73 0.12 17.15
N SER A 202 11.59 -0.26 15.88
CA SER A 202 11.42 0.68 14.76
C SER A 202 10.19 1.56 14.94
N LEU A 203 9.08 1.01 15.46
CA LEU A 203 7.89 1.79 15.79
C LEU A 203 8.17 2.83 16.87
N LYS A 204 8.85 2.45 17.97
CA LYS A 204 9.20 3.36 19.06
C LYS A 204 10.17 4.46 18.60
N ASP A 205 11.16 4.09 17.79
CA ASP A 205 12.11 5.05 17.21
C ASP A 205 11.40 6.06 16.30
N MET A 206 10.46 5.59 15.46
CA MET A 206 9.65 6.44 14.59
C MET A 206 8.72 7.36 15.41
N GLN A 207 8.10 6.86 16.50
CA GLN A 207 7.32 7.68 17.41
C GLN A 207 8.16 8.79 18.04
N ALA A 208 9.35 8.45 18.54
CA ALA A 208 10.28 9.40 19.13
C ALA A 208 10.76 10.45 18.12
N TYR A 209 11.03 10.04 16.89
CA TYR A 209 11.38 10.92 15.78
C TYR A 209 10.27 11.94 15.48
N VAL A 210 9.03 11.46 15.27
CA VAL A 210 7.89 12.36 14.99
C VAL A 210 7.67 13.32 16.16
N ALA A 211 7.72 12.83 17.41
CA ALA A 211 7.59 13.69 18.61
C ALA A 211 8.68 14.77 18.67
N ALA A 212 9.92 14.44 18.30
CA ALA A 212 11.00 15.42 18.21
C ALA A 212 10.73 16.47 17.13
N ARG A 213 10.28 16.06 15.95
CA ARG A 213 9.89 17.00 14.88
C ARG A 213 8.72 17.91 15.30
N MET A 214 7.72 17.39 16.01
CA MET A 214 6.63 18.21 16.57
C MET A 214 7.16 19.25 17.56
N LYS A 215 8.11 18.89 18.41
CA LYS A 215 8.76 19.84 19.34
C LYS A 215 9.49 20.94 18.59
N GLU A 216 10.21 20.59 17.53
CA GLU A 216 10.89 21.57 16.68
C GLU A 216 9.89 22.50 16.00
N GLN A 217 8.78 21.97 15.46
CA GLN A 217 7.72 22.76 14.84
C GLN A 217 7.07 23.77 15.80
N ARG A 218 7.03 23.49 17.11
CA ARG A 218 6.56 24.45 18.13
C ARG A 218 7.54 25.61 18.34
N ASN A 219 8.84 25.36 18.23
CA ASN A 219 9.88 26.34 18.48
C ASN A 219 10.27 27.14 17.23
N SER A 220 10.31 26.47 16.08
CA SER A 220 10.71 27.02 14.79
C SER A 220 9.83 26.43 13.69
N PRO A 221 8.64 27.00 13.46
CA PRO A 221 7.68 26.47 12.50
C PRO A 221 8.22 26.46 11.06
N THR A 222 8.13 25.31 10.40
CA THR A 222 8.38 25.15 8.96
C THR A 222 7.13 24.54 8.30
N ASP A 223 6.99 24.72 7.00
CA ASP A 223 5.85 24.13 6.28
C ASP A 223 5.98 22.61 6.22
N GLY A 224 4.85 21.92 6.35
CA GLY A 224 4.76 20.46 6.26
C GLY A 224 3.56 19.89 6.97
N LEU A 225 3.20 18.66 6.60
CA LEU A 225 2.00 17.98 7.09
C LEU A 225 2.00 17.78 8.61
N ILE A 226 3.17 17.55 9.24
CA ILE A 226 3.25 17.43 10.71
C ILE A 226 2.73 18.70 11.37
N ARG A 227 3.21 19.88 10.94
CA ARG A 227 2.71 21.16 11.44
C ARG A 227 1.22 21.33 11.17
N ASP A 228 0.80 21.00 9.97
CA ASP A 228 -0.60 21.16 9.59
C ASP A 228 -1.53 20.28 10.42
N LEU A 229 -1.14 19.04 10.73
CA LEU A 229 -1.88 18.16 11.64
C LEU A 229 -1.93 18.73 13.07
N MET A 230 -0.84 19.31 13.57
CA MET A 230 -0.81 19.96 14.88
C MET A 230 -1.71 21.18 14.98
N MET A 231 -1.92 21.90 13.87
CA MET A 231 -2.66 23.15 13.83
C MET A 231 -4.10 22.99 13.33
N ALA A 232 -4.42 21.88 12.67
CA ALA A 232 -5.74 21.65 12.10
C ALA A 232 -6.81 21.59 13.18
N GLU A 233 -7.91 22.30 12.93
CA GLU A 233 -9.09 22.36 13.79
C GLU A 233 -10.35 22.26 12.94
N VAL A 234 -11.27 21.41 13.36
CA VAL A 234 -12.60 21.26 12.73
C VAL A 234 -13.64 21.23 13.85
N ASP A 235 -14.61 22.14 13.81
CA ASP A 235 -15.66 22.29 14.81
C ASP A 235 -15.15 22.42 16.27
N GLY A 236 -14.01 23.11 16.44
CA GLY A 236 -13.35 23.29 17.74
C GLY A 236 -12.54 22.08 18.23
N ALA A 237 -12.51 20.98 17.46
CA ALA A 237 -11.74 19.80 17.79
C ALA A 237 -10.36 19.81 17.10
N ARG A 238 -9.33 19.44 17.85
CA ARG A 238 -7.95 19.25 17.36
C ARG A 238 -7.47 17.84 17.63
N LEU A 239 -6.39 17.44 16.98
CA LEU A 239 -5.68 16.19 17.28
C LEU A 239 -4.88 16.34 18.58
N SER A 240 -4.86 15.29 19.39
CA SER A 240 -3.86 15.14 20.46
C SER A 240 -2.47 14.87 19.86
N ASP A 241 -1.43 15.03 20.66
CA ASP A 241 -0.07 14.72 20.23
C ASP A 241 0.07 13.26 19.79
N ASP A 242 -0.53 12.34 20.51
CA ASP A 242 -0.53 10.91 20.17
C ASP A 242 -1.27 10.64 18.86
N GLU A 243 -2.39 11.32 18.60
CA GLU A 243 -3.11 11.22 17.33
C GLU A 243 -2.29 11.81 16.17
N VAL A 244 -1.57 12.91 16.37
CA VAL A 244 -0.67 13.49 15.36
C VAL A 244 0.44 12.49 15.03
N ILE A 245 1.12 11.94 16.05
CA ILE A 245 2.19 10.96 15.89
C ILE A 245 1.67 9.72 15.14
N ALA A 246 0.57 9.14 15.59
CA ALA A 246 0.01 7.93 15.01
C ALA A 246 -0.40 8.13 13.54
N ASN A 247 -1.02 9.28 13.20
CA ASN A 247 -1.46 9.56 11.84
C ASN A 247 -0.33 10.06 10.92
N ALA A 248 0.72 10.68 11.44
CA ALA A 248 1.95 10.93 10.69
C ALA A 248 2.66 9.60 10.32
N ILE A 249 2.74 8.66 11.25
CA ILE A 249 3.32 7.32 11.04
C ILE A 249 2.55 6.56 9.95
N ILE A 250 1.22 6.49 10.03
CA ILE A 250 0.45 5.76 9.02
C ILE A 250 0.49 6.45 7.65
N THR A 251 0.68 7.77 7.61
CA THR A 251 0.89 8.51 6.36
C THR A 251 2.24 8.17 5.71
N LEU A 252 3.30 8.07 6.53
CA LEU A 252 4.62 7.59 6.07
C LEU A 252 4.53 6.20 5.45
N ILE A 253 3.93 5.26 6.16
CA ILE A 253 3.82 3.87 5.72
C ILE A 253 2.98 3.77 4.45
N GLY A 254 1.80 4.40 4.45
CA GLY A 254 0.87 4.35 3.33
C GLY A 254 1.38 5.05 2.08
N GLY A 255 2.13 6.13 2.22
CA GLY A 255 2.66 6.91 1.10
C GLY A 255 3.91 6.32 0.46
N HIS A 256 4.66 5.50 1.20
CA HIS A 256 5.95 4.99 0.73
C HIS A 256 5.81 3.62 0.03
N GLU A 257 5.54 2.57 0.79
CA GLU A 257 5.59 1.18 0.32
C GLU A 257 4.62 0.92 -0.85
N THR A 258 3.41 1.45 -0.75
CA THR A 258 2.38 1.21 -1.78
C THR A 258 2.70 1.90 -3.09
N THR A 259 3.28 3.10 -3.05
CA THR A 259 3.67 3.85 -4.25
C THR A 259 4.92 3.25 -4.89
N THR A 260 5.89 2.79 -4.09
CA THR A 260 7.02 1.98 -4.56
C THR A 260 6.54 0.78 -5.38
N ASN A 261 5.58 0.03 -4.83
CA ASN A 261 5.04 -1.16 -5.47
C ASN A 261 4.23 -0.81 -6.74
N LEU A 262 3.47 0.30 -6.74
CA LEU A 262 2.80 0.80 -7.95
C LEU A 262 3.81 1.07 -9.07
N ILE A 263 4.88 1.79 -8.78
CA ILE A 263 5.87 2.19 -9.79
C ILE A 263 6.60 0.96 -10.34
N ALA A 264 7.11 0.11 -9.46
CA ALA A 264 7.91 -1.03 -9.85
C ALA A 264 7.10 -2.11 -10.58
N SER A 265 5.99 -2.57 -9.99
CA SER A 265 5.13 -3.59 -10.60
C SER A 265 4.40 -3.05 -11.82
N GLY A 266 4.03 -1.75 -11.82
CA GLY A 266 3.44 -1.08 -12.97
C GLY A 266 4.42 -1.01 -14.15
N PHE A 267 5.69 -0.66 -13.91
CA PHE A 267 6.69 -0.62 -14.98
C PHE A 267 7.02 -2.03 -15.52
N LEU A 268 7.11 -3.02 -14.63
CA LEU A 268 7.23 -4.43 -15.04
C LEU A 268 6.06 -4.87 -15.92
N THR A 269 4.83 -4.49 -15.55
CA THR A 269 3.62 -4.80 -16.33
C THR A 269 3.68 -4.17 -17.72
N LEU A 270 4.12 -2.92 -17.82
CA LEU A 270 4.30 -2.24 -19.09
C LEU A 270 5.39 -2.91 -19.95
N LEU A 271 6.51 -3.35 -19.35
CA LEU A 271 7.57 -4.09 -20.05
C LEU A 271 7.07 -5.42 -20.60
N ASN A 272 6.24 -6.14 -19.85
CA ASN A 272 5.72 -7.45 -20.24
C ASN A 272 4.52 -7.35 -21.19
N THR A 273 3.98 -6.15 -21.46
CA THR A 273 2.87 -5.94 -22.36
C THR A 273 3.35 -5.33 -23.68
N PRO A 274 3.36 -6.10 -24.79
CA PRO A 274 3.85 -5.62 -26.08
C PRO A 274 3.15 -4.32 -26.52
N GLY A 275 3.96 -3.30 -26.84
CA GLY A 275 3.49 -2.00 -27.32
C GLY A 275 2.96 -1.04 -26.25
N ALA A 276 2.85 -1.44 -24.98
CA ALA A 276 2.30 -0.58 -23.91
C ALA A 276 3.16 0.67 -23.66
N LEU A 277 4.49 0.53 -23.64
CA LEU A 277 5.40 1.67 -23.48
C LEU A 277 5.32 2.63 -24.68
N ASP A 278 5.22 2.11 -25.90
CA ASP A 278 5.08 2.94 -27.12
C ASP A 278 3.73 3.64 -27.17
N GLN A 279 2.66 2.98 -26.71
CA GLN A 279 1.35 3.60 -26.57
C GLN A 279 1.40 4.80 -25.60
N LEU A 280 2.03 4.64 -24.43
CA LEU A 280 2.19 5.75 -23.47
C LEU A 280 3.10 6.88 -24.03
N ARG A 281 4.15 6.52 -24.76
CA ARG A 281 5.08 7.49 -25.35
C ARG A 281 4.41 8.31 -26.44
N SER A 282 3.61 7.67 -27.30
CA SER A 282 2.92 8.34 -28.40
C SER A 282 1.64 9.05 -27.99
N ARG A 283 1.07 8.70 -26.83
CA ARG A 283 -0.21 9.22 -26.34
C ARG A 283 -0.12 9.60 -24.86
N PRO A 284 0.65 10.63 -24.51
CA PRO A 284 0.87 11.04 -23.11
C PRO A 284 -0.41 11.45 -22.36
N GLU A 285 -1.48 11.81 -23.09
CA GLU A 285 -2.78 12.17 -22.51
C GLU A 285 -3.49 11.00 -21.80
N ILE A 286 -3.16 9.74 -22.13
CA ILE A 286 -3.76 8.58 -21.47
C ILE A 286 -3.09 8.19 -20.15
N ILE A 287 -2.05 8.91 -19.72
CA ILE A 287 -1.29 8.56 -18.50
C ILE A 287 -2.20 8.41 -17.27
N GLY A 288 -3.25 9.22 -17.19
CA GLY A 288 -4.22 9.15 -16.09
C GLY A 288 -4.97 7.81 -16.05
N SER A 289 -5.55 7.38 -17.18
CA SER A 289 -6.25 6.10 -17.30
C SER A 289 -5.30 4.92 -17.17
N ALA A 290 -4.08 5.05 -17.68
CA ALA A 290 -3.04 4.04 -17.57
C ALA A 290 -2.66 3.76 -16.12
N VAL A 291 -2.51 4.79 -15.27
CA VAL A 291 -2.22 4.62 -13.84
C VAL A 291 -3.38 3.92 -13.12
N GLU A 292 -4.64 4.27 -13.41
CA GLU A 292 -5.79 3.56 -12.85
C GLU A 292 -5.81 2.09 -13.29
N GLU A 293 -5.46 1.80 -14.55
CA GLU A 293 -5.42 0.41 -15.03
C GLU A 293 -4.25 -0.37 -14.41
N LEU A 294 -3.09 0.23 -14.23
CA LEU A 294 -1.97 -0.41 -13.54
C LEU A 294 -2.32 -0.72 -12.08
N LEU A 295 -3.01 0.20 -11.39
CA LEU A 295 -3.54 -0.01 -10.04
C LEU A 295 -4.57 -1.15 -9.98
N ARG A 296 -5.44 -1.27 -10.99
CA ARG A 296 -6.37 -2.38 -11.09
C ARG A 296 -5.65 -3.70 -11.34
N PHE A 297 -4.75 -3.70 -12.32
CA PHE A 297 -4.09 -4.88 -12.86
C PHE A 297 -3.08 -5.47 -11.88
N GLU A 298 -2.24 -4.63 -11.25
CA GLU A 298 -1.23 -5.01 -10.24
C GLU A 298 -1.42 -4.16 -8.98
N ALA A 299 -2.51 -4.44 -8.23
CA ALA A 299 -2.81 -3.68 -7.02
C ALA A 299 -1.70 -3.82 -5.96
N PRO A 300 -1.09 -2.73 -5.49
CA PRO A 300 -0.06 -2.78 -4.44
C PRO A 300 -0.59 -3.41 -3.14
N VAL A 301 -1.84 -3.12 -2.78
CA VAL A 301 -2.53 -3.70 -1.64
C VAL A 301 -3.43 -4.84 -2.13
N GLN A 302 -3.09 -6.06 -1.76
CA GLN A 302 -3.77 -7.26 -2.24
C GLN A 302 -5.08 -7.53 -1.52
N HIS A 303 -5.13 -7.25 -0.23
CA HIS A 303 -6.31 -7.49 0.61
C HIS A 303 -6.32 -6.56 1.82
N THR A 304 -7.47 -6.44 2.47
CA THR A 304 -7.63 -5.76 3.76
C THR A 304 -8.58 -6.55 4.65
N ALA A 305 -8.42 -6.43 5.97
CA ALA A 305 -9.31 -7.10 6.92
C ALA A 305 -10.40 -6.17 7.42
N ARG A 306 -11.53 -6.76 7.80
CA ARG A 306 -12.67 -6.14 8.48
C ARG A 306 -13.22 -7.09 9.54
N ILE A 307 -14.08 -6.55 10.41
CA ILE A 307 -14.80 -7.33 11.41
C ILE A 307 -16.30 -7.17 11.14
N ALA A 308 -17.04 -8.27 11.17
CA ALA A 308 -18.50 -8.21 11.05
C ALA A 308 -19.10 -7.53 12.28
N PRO A 309 -19.79 -6.36 12.15
CA PRO A 309 -20.29 -5.61 13.29
C PRO A 309 -21.50 -6.29 13.95
N GLU A 310 -22.22 -7.09 13.20
CA GLU A 310 -23.39 -7.87 13.60
C GLU A 310 -23.46 -9.15 12.76
N GLU A 311 -24.41 -10.04 13.04
CA GLU A 311 -24.71 -11.16 12.16
C GLU A 311 -25.26 -10.64 10.84
N THR A 312 -24.65 -11.00 9.72
CA THR A 312 -25.00 -10.52 8.36
C THR A 312 -25.06 -11.66 7.35
N GLN A 313 -25.75 -11.43 6.24
CA GLN A 313 -25.74 -12.31 5.08
C GLN A 313 -24.80 -11.74 4.01
N LEU A 314 -23.85 -12.55 3.54
CA LEU A 314 -22.90 -12.16 2.49
C LEU A 314 -22.69 -13.34 1.52
N GLY A 315 -22.97 -13.16 0.23
CA GLY A 315 -22.80 -14.22 -0.77
C GLY A 315 -23.56 -15.50 -0.44
N GLY A 316 -24.72 -15.39 0.22
CA GLY A 316 -25.52 -16.55 0.66
C GLY A 316 -25.02 -17.25 1.92
N LYS A 317 -23.99 -16.71 2.58
CA LYS A 317 -23.43 -17.24 3.83
C LYS A 317 -23.83 -16.35 5.02
N THR A 318 -24.04 -16.97 6.18
CA THR A 318 -24.26 -16.26 7.45
C THR A 318 -22.91 -15.97 8.10
N ILE A 319 -22.55 -14.70 8.17
CA ILE A 319 -21.33 -14.22 8.82
C ILE A 319 -21.69 -13.79 10.23
N GLN A 320 -21.12 -14.46 11.23
CA GLN A 320 -21.42 -14.18 12.64
C GLN A 320 -20.80 -12.84 13.08
N LYS A 321 -21.44 -12.17 14.04
CA LYS A 321 -20.90 -10.98 14.68
C LYS A 321 -19.49 -11.24 15.23
N GLY A 322 -18.56 -10.31 14.99
CA GLY A 322 -17.16 -10.41 15.42
C GLY A 322 -16.29 -11.28 14.52
N ALA A 323 -16.86 -11.93 13.49
CA ALA A 323 -16.06 -12.71 12.54
C ALA A 323 -15.10 -11.82 11.77
N ARG A 324 -13.88 -12.31 11.57
CA ARG A 324 -12.89 -11.68 10.70
C ARG A 324 -13.23 -11.94 9.24
N VAL A 325 -13.11 -10.91 8.41
CA VAL A 325 -13.37 -10.98 6.97
C VAL A 325 -12.19 -10.35 6.23
N VAL A 326 -11.56 -11.12 5.36
CA VAL A 326 -10.49 -10.68 4.46
C VAL A 326 -11.12 -10.31 3.12
N ALA A 327 -11.10 -9.05 2.79
CA ALA A 327 -11.58 -8.52 1.51
C ALA A 327 -10.44 -8.49 0.50
N GLY A 328 -10.48 -9.36 -0.50
CA GLY A 328 -9.48 -9.51 -1.55
C GLY A 328 -9.61 -8.42 -2.62
N LEU A 329 -8.90 -7.31 -2.45
CA LEU A 329 -8.96 -6.15 -3.35
C LEU A 329 -8.43 -6.51 -4.75
N ALA A 330 -7.26 -7.15 -4.81
CA ALA A 330 -6.66 -7.59 -6.07
C ALA A 330 -7.50 -8.68 -6.77
N ALA A 331 -8.09 -9.59 -6.00
CA ALA A 331 -9.02 -10.60 -6.53
C ALA A 331 -10.25 -9.95 -7.16
N ALA A 332 -10.87 -8.99 -6.48
CA ALA A 332 -12.03 -8.24 -6.95
C ALA A 332 -11.70 -7.38 -8.18
N ASN A 333 -10.49 -6.82 -8.25
CA ASN A 333 -10.00 -6.06 -9.41
C ASN A 333 -9.83 -6.91 -10.69
N ARG A 334 -9.82 -8.24 -10.54
CA ARG A 334 -9.79 -9.21 -11.64
C ARG A 334 -11.10 -10.02 -11.76
N ASP A 335 -12.21 -9.53 -11.18
CA ASP A 335 -13.51 -10.17 -11.31
C ASP A 335 -14.08 -9.95 -12.72
N PRO A 336 -14.29 -11.02 -13.54
CA PRO A 336 -14.81 -10.90 -14.90
C PRO A 336 -16.25 -10.40 -14.95
N LYS A 337 -17.02 -10.53 -13.87
CA LYS A 337 -18.38 -9.97 -13.79
C LYS A 337 -18.36 -8.44 -13.68
N ARG A 338 -17.25 -7.87 -13.25
CA ARG A 338 -17.08 -6.41 -13.13
C ARG A 338 -16.20 -5.82 -14.23
N PHE A 339 -15.15 -6.51 -14.61
CA PHE A 339 -14.17 -6.06 -15.59
C PHE A 339 -14.11 -7.05 -16.76
N PRO A 340 -14.67 -6.72 -17.94
CA PRO A 340 -14.49 -7.54 -19.13
C PRO A 340 -13.01 -7.75 -19.44
N ASP A 341 -12.62 -8.97 -19.82
CA ASP A 341 -11.24 -9.37 -20.04
C ASP A 341 -10.30 -8.89 -18.91
N PRO A 342 -10.51 -9.32 -17.64
CA PRO A 342 -9.84 -8.73 -16.48
C PRO A 342 -8.33 -8.94 -16.47
N ASP A 343 -7.86 -9.99 -17.17
CA ASP A 343 -6.45 -10.37 -17.27
C ASP A 343 -5.75 -9.74 -18.49
N ARG A 344 -6.46 -8.92 -19.28
CA ARG A 344 -5.88 -8.07 -20.31
C ARG A 344 -5.63 -6.67 -19.77
N LEU A 345 -4.39 -6.18 -19.90
CA LEU A 345 -4.06 -4.79 -19.64
C LEU A 345 -4.69 -3.90 -20.71
N ASP A 346 -5.46 -2.91 -20.29
CA ASP A 346 -6.11 -1.95 -21.17
C ASP A 346 -5.91 -0.53 -20.62
N LEU A 347 -4.87 0.15 -21.09
CA LEU A 347 -4.45 1.48 -20.59
C LEU A 347 -5.52 2.57 -20.78
N GLU A 348 -6.56 2.28 -21.55
CA GLU A 348 -7.70 3.19 -21.82
C GLU A 348 -9.02 2.66 -21.31
N ARG A 349 -9.01 1.71 -20.36
CA ARG A 349 -10.23 1.14 -19.79
C ARG A 349 -11.16 2.23 -19.25
N ALA A 350 -12.33 2.40 -19.89
CA ALA A 350 -13.24 3.50 -19.61
C ALA A 350 -13.95 3.37 -18.25
N ASP A 351 -14.46 2.16 -17.89
CA ASP A 351 -15.10 1.92 -16.58
C ASP A 351 -14.15 1.15 -15.68
N ASN A 352 -13.29 1.89 -14.99
CA ASN A 352 -12.21 1.36 -14.17
C ASN A 352 -12.38 1.75 -12.67
N ARG A 353 -13.52 1.37 -12.07
CA ARG A 353 -13.77 1.55 -10.64
C ARG A 353 -13.10 0.45 -9.83
N HIS A 354 -11.79 0.39 -9.89
CA HIS A 354 -11.00 -0.58 -9.13
C HIS A 354 -11.00 -0.30 -7.62
N LEU A 355 -10.63 -1.30 -6.83
CA LEU A 355 -10.60 -1.26 -5.37
C LEU A 355 -9.19 -1.12 -4.78
N ALA A 356 -8.16 -0.80 -5.57
CA ALA A 356 -6.78 -0.66 -5.08
C ALA A 356 -6.63 0.42 -3.99
N PHE A 357 -7.52 1.43 -4.00
CA PHE A 357 -7.61 2.47 -2.97
C PHE A 357 -8.69 2.20 -1.91
N GLY A 358 -9.24 0.99 -1.86
CA GLY A 358 -10.38 0.68 -1.01
C GLY A 358 -11.68 1.33 -1.48
N TRP A 359 -12.65 1.50 -0.57
CA TRP A 359 -13.98 2.01 -0.86
C TRP A 359 -14.61 2.71 0.33
N ALA A 360 -15.66 3.53 0.11
CA ALA A 360 -16.49 4.19 1.12
C ALA A 360 -15.72 5.07 2.10
N ALA A 361 -16.05 5.03 3.39
CA ALA A 361 -15.49 5.90 4.44
C ALA A 361 -13.96 5.77 4.55
N HIS A 362 -13.43 4.56 4.31
CA HIS A 362 -12.01 4.24 4.35
C HIS A 362 -11.31 4.27 2.98
N PHE A 363 -11.90 4.93 1.97
CA PHE A 363 -11.20 5.19 0.72
C PHE A 363 -9.86 5.87 0.98
N CYS A 364 -8.81 5.48 0.28
CA CYS A 364 -7.43 5.92 0.54
C CYS A 364 -7.32 7.45 0.63
N PHE A 365 -6.78 7.89 1.75
CA PHE A 365 -6.56 9.31 2.03
C PHE A 365 -5.52 9.93 1.08
N GLY A 366 -4.44 9.17 0.79
CA GLY A 366 -3.34 9.59 -0.08
C GLY A 366 -3.57 9.35 -1.58
N ALA A 367 -4.75 8.85 -1.99
CA ALA A 367 -5.00 8.50 -3.40
C ALA A 367 -4.67 9.61 -4.42
N PRO A 368 -4.97 10.90 -4.16
CA PRO A 368 -4.61 11.97 -5.09
C PRO A 368 -3.09 12.11 -5.28
N LEU A 369 -2.30 11.96 -4.20
CA LEU A 369 -0.85 12.03 -4.26
C LEU A 369 -0.25 10.81 -4.96
N ALA A 370 -0.69 9.61 -4.60
CA ALA A 370 -0.22 8.37 -5.23
C ALA A 370 -0.48 8.34 -6.74
N ARG A 371 -1.65 8.84 -7.18
CA ARG A 371 -1.96 9.01 -8.61
C ARG A 371 -1.01 9.99 -9.29
N MET A 372 -0.75 11.10 -8.65
CA MET A 372 0.18 12.11 -9.19
C MET A 372 1.61 11.58 -9.28
N GLU A 373 2.08 10.88 -8.25
CA GLU A 373 3.40 10.24 -8.26
C GLU A 373 3.50 9.19 -9.37
N GLY A 374 2.50 8.31 -9.49
CA GLY A 374 2.46 7.32 -10.56
C GLY A 374 2.46 7.95 -11.96
N GLN A 375 1.61 8.96 -12.20
CA GLN A 375 1.53 9.67 -13.48
C GLN A 375 2.86 10.33 -13.85
N ILE A 376 3.50 11.02 -12.91
CA ILE A 376 4.78 11.70 -13.15
C ILE A 376 5.90 10.66 -13.35
N ALA A 377 5.97 9.64 -12.48
CA ALA A 377 6.98 8.60 -12.57
C ALA A 377 6.94 7.89 -13.92
N PHE A 378 5.77 7.37 -14.33
CA PHE A 378 5.66 6.67 -15.61
C PHE A 378 5.90 7.61 -16.79
N ASN A 379 5.39 8.84 -16.77
CA ASN A 379 5.66 9.81 -17.82
C ASN A 379 7.17 10.07 -17.98
N ARG A 380 7.90 10.29 -16.88
CA ARG A 380 9.36 10.50 -16.92
C ARG A 380 10.11 9.26 -17.39
N LEU A 381 9.81 8.09 -16.84
CA LEU A 381 10.46 6.84 -17.21
C LEU A 381 10.25 6.53 -18.69
N VAL A 382 9.01 6.56 -19.18
CA VAL A 382 8.66 6.23 -20.57
C VAL A 382 9.34 7.17 -21.57
N ASN A 383 9.45 8.45 -21.26
CA ASN A 383 10.06 9.45 -22.19
C ASN A 383 11.59 9.49 -22.12
N ARG A 384 12.20 9.07 -21.01
CA ARG A 384 13.65 9.17 -20.81
C ARG A 384 14.40 7.87 -20.99
N ILE A 385 13.73 6.73 -20.85
CA ILE A 385 14.34 5.40 -20.97
C ILE A 385 13.93 4.82 -22.32
N SER A 386 14.94 4.60 -23.19
CA SER A 386 14.75 4.01 -24.52
C SER A 386 15.13 2.53 -24.51
N ASN A 387 14.33 1.71 -25.20
CA ASN A 387 14.54 0.28 -25.38
C ASN A 387 14.84 -0.49 -24.07
N PRO A 388 14.00 -0.34 -23.02
CA PRO A 388 14.22 -1.04 -21.76
C PRO A 388 14.04 -2.55 -21.91
N VAL A 389 14.97 -3.32 -21.31
CA VAL A 389 14.97 -4.78 -21.33
C VAL A 389 15.19 -5.29 -19.91
N LEU A 390 14.33 -6.22 -19.49
CA LEU A 390 14.47 -6.93 -18.23
C LEU A 390 15.70 -7.84 -18.27
N LEU A 391 16.58 -7.76 -17.27
CA LEU A 391 17.80 -8.54 -17.21
C LEU A 391 17.62 -9.91 -16.57
N GLU A 392 16.65 -10.03 -15.66
CA GLU A 392 16.39 -11.25 -14.89
C GLU A 392 15.29 -12.09 -15.55
N LYS A 393 15.50 -13.41 -15.56
CA LYS A 393 14.48 -14.35 -15.98
C LYS A 393 13.51 -14.72 -14.86
N THR A 394 13.97 -14.66 -13.60
CA THR A 394 13.18 -14.99 -12.41
C THR A 394 13.23 -13.82 -11.46
N LEU A 395 12.06 -13.25 -11.20
CA LEU A 395 11.90 -12.10 -10.32
C LEU A 395 11.75 -12.56 -8.86
N GLN A 396 12.31 -11.77 -7.97
CA GLN A 396 12.21 -11.99 -6.53
C GLN A 396 11.13 -11.06 -5.95
N TRP A 397 10.10 -11.67 -5.37
CA TRP A 397 9.01 -10.97 -4.71
C TRP A 397 9.22 -10.98 -3.20
N ARG A 398 8.75 -9.93 -2.53
CA ARG A 398 8.72 -9.87 -1.07
C ARG A 398 7.74 -10.90 -0.52
N SER A 399 8.05 -11.47 0.64
CA SER A 399 7.20 -12.43 1.33
C SER A 399 6.04 -11.74 2.10
N ASN A 400 5.50 -10.64 1.59
CA ASN A 400 4.36 -9.94 2.16
C ASN A 400 3.10 -10.20 1.32
N ALA A 401 2.20 -11.03 1.82
CA ALA A 401 0.99 -11.42 1.10
C ALA A 401 -0.01 -10.27 0.91
N GLY A 402 0.04 -9.24 1.74
CA GLY A 402 -0.89 -8.09 1.69
C GLY A 402 -0.35 -6.90 0.92
N LEU A 403 0.97 -6.73 0.87
CA LEU A 403 1.65 -5.64 0.16
C LEU A 403 2.56 -6.23 -0.92
N ARG A 404 2.05 -6.31 -2.15
CA ARG A 404 2.73 -6.97 -3.26
C ARG A 404 3.82 -6.09 -3.85
N GLY A 405 5.07 -6.51 -3.73
CA GLY A 405 6.23 -5.77 -4.22
C GLY A 405 7.41 -6.67 -4.57
N LEU A 406 8.28 -6.16 -5.43
CA LEU A 406 9.53 -6.77 -5.83
C LEU A 406 10.65 -6.42 -4.85
N THR A 407 11.65 -7.29 -4.72
CA THR A 407 12.88 -7.00 -3.97
C THR A 407 13.92 -6.31 -4.84
N SER A 408 13.95 -6.61 -6.14
CA SER A 408 14.80 -6.00 -7.16
C SER A 408 14.10 -6.06 -8.52
N LEU A 409 14.47 -5.15 -9.43
CA LEU A 409 14.01 -5.16 -10.82
C LEU A 409 15.11 -4.54 -11.70
N ASN A 410 16.05 -5.39 -12.16
CA ASN A 410 17.18 -4.95 -12.95
C ASN A 410 16.84 -4.81 -14.44
N ILE A 411 17.07 -3.62 -14.97
CA ILE A 411 16.71 -3.22 -16.33
C ILE A 411 17.93 -2.63 -17.02
N SER A 412 18.18 -3.04 -18.27
CA SER A 412 19.09 -2.34 -19.19
C SER A 412 18.30 -1.53 -20.19
N PHE A 413 18.88 -0.46 -20.68
CA PHE A 413 18.28 0.44 -21.67
C PHE A 413 19.38 1.19 -22.43
N ASP A 414 19.03 1.88 -23.52
CA ASP A 414 19.99 2.69 -24.23
C ASP A 414 20.46 3.87 -23.38
N PRO A 415 21.78 4.08 -23.20
CA PRO A 415 22.29 5.19 -22.43
C PRO A 415 21.80 6.55 -22.97
N GLY A 416 21.38 7.43 -22.07
CA GLY A 416 20.89 8.76 -22.36
C GLY A 416 21.74 9.85 -21.70
N LEU A 417 21.35 11.09 -21.90
CA LEU A 417 21.95 12.25 -21.24
C LEU A 417 21.14 12.69 -20.03
N PRO A 418 21.80 13.15 -18.94
CA PRO A 418 21.12 13.84 -17.86
C PRO A 418 20.33 15.07 -18.38
N SER A 419 19.30 15.45 -17.64
CA SER A 419 18.54 16.65 -17.93
C SER A 419 19.47 17.89 -17.93
N ALA A 420 19.31 18.77 -18.89
CA ALA A 420 19.98 20.07 -18.79
C ALA A 420 19.42 20.77 -17.55
N ARG A 421 20.28 21.04 -16.58
CA ARG A 421 19.89 21.83 -15.40
C ARG A 421 19.60 23.26 -15.88
N ALA A 422 18.36 23.69 -15.73
CA ALA A 422 17.96 25.06 -16.00
C ALA A 422 18.50 26.02 -14.92
#